data_0567539859be5a65744db0514913f7a7
#
_entry.id   0567539859be5a65744db0514913f7a7
#
_cell.length_a   1.000
_cell.length_b   1.000
_cell.length_c   1.000
_cell.angle_alpha   90.00
_cell.angle_beta   90.00
_cell.angle_gamma   90.00
#
_symmetry.space_group_name_H-M   'P 1'
#
loop_
_entity.id
_entity.type
_entity.pdbx_description
1 polymer ?
#
loop_
_entity_poly.entity_id
_entity_poly.type
_entity_poly.pdbx_seq_one_letter_code
_entity_poly.pdbx_strand_id
1 'polypeptide(L)'
;DAHDEPAEESTPAATMRRSAQQNRSIPGLVQLYSSLVAAALEDGHPAPQEFITTRFARLRREMALRVSRLQDDGVIRPDVDPALVAALVIAASDGLQVQWLLDPDVDHEGALAMLDTLLSPRGA
;
A
#
# COMPACT_ATOMS: atom_id res chain seq x y z
N ASP A 1 -8.94 -23.46 -6.85
CA ASP A 1 -9.37 -23.45 -5.77
C ASP A 1 -9.92 -22.23 -5.30
N ALA A 2 -10.45 -22.27 -4.27
CA ALA A 2 -11.18 -21.24 -3.84
C ALA A 2 -10.50 -20.01 -3.85
N HIS A 3 -9.36 -20.09 -3.57
CA HIS A 3 -8.73 -18.89 -3.49
C HIS A 3 -8.47 -18.43 -4.78
N ASP A 4 -8.87 -19.05 -5.71
CA ASP A 4 -8.58 -18.54 -6.94
C ASP A 4 -9.74 -17.79 -7.33
N GLU A 5 -10.48 -17.28 -6.55
CA GLU A 5 -11.47 -16.50 -6.80
C GLU A 5 -11.06 -15.45 -7.54
N PRO A 6 -11.40 -15.21 -8.57
CA PRO A 6 -10.92 -14.24 -9.39
C PRO A 6 -11.63 -13.12 -9.16
N ALA A 7 -12.32 -13.17 -8.98
CA ALA A 7 -13.04 -12.23 -8.71
C ALA A 7 -12.84 -10.96 -8.68
N GLU A 8 -13.23 -10.36 -7.84
CA GLU A 8 -13.15 -9.05 -7.72
C GLU A 8 -11.86 -8.59 -7.40
N GLU A 9 -11.43 -7.58 -8.00
CA GLU A 9 -10.22 -6.96 -7.73
C GLU A 9 -10.28 -6.38 -6.36
N SER A 10 -9.31 -6.61 -5.52
CA SER A 10 -9.25 -6.03 -4.18
C SER A 10 -9.03 -4.53 -4.24
N THR A 11 -9.62 -3.81 -3.32
CA THR A 11 -9.37 -2.38 -3.20
C THR A 11 -7.93 -2.15 -2.79
N PRO A 12 -7.39 -0.98 -3.05
CA PRO A 12 -6.02 -0.67 -2.64
C PRO A 12 -5.82 -0.88 -1.15
N ALA A 13 -6.74 -0.44 -0.33
CA ALA A 13 -6.59 -0.58 1.11
C ALA A 13 -6.62 -2.05 1.52
N ALA A 14 -7.49 -2.86 0.91
CA ALA A 14 -7.57 -4.28 1.23
C ALA A 14 -6.28 -4.99 0.84
N THR A 15 -5.70 -4.60 -0.31
CA THR A 15 -4.44 -5.16 -0.76
C THR A 15 -3.33 -4.85 0.23
N MET A 16 -3.26 -3.60 0.68
CA MET A 16 -2.22 -3.19 1.63
C MET A 16 -2.42 -3.84 2.99
N ARG A 17 -3.67 -4.01 3.43
CA ARG A 17 -3.93 -4.68 4.70
C ARG A 17 -3.46 -6.12 4.67
N ARG A 18 -3.71 -6.82 3.57
CA ARG A 18 -3.27 -8.20 3.45
C ARG A 18 -1.76 -8.30 3.48
N SER A 19 -1.08 -7.41 2.75
CA SER A 19 0.37 -7.38 2.75
C SER A 19 0.90 -7.10 4.14
N ALA A 20 0.30 -6.17 4.85
CA ALA A 20 0.75 -5.81 6.18
C ALA A 20 0.58 -6.98 7.14
N GLN A 21 -0.54 -7.69 7.06
CA GLN A 21 -0.77 -8.83 7.92
C GLN A 21 0.24 -9.93 7.65
N GLN A 22 0.53 -10.20 6.39
CA GLN A 22 1.51 -11.20 6.03
C GLN A 22 2.88 -10.81 6.52
N ASN A 23 3.25 -9.56 6.34
CA ASN A 23 4.58 -9.09 6.74
C ASN A 23 4.75 -9.15 8.25
N ARG A 24 3.69 -8.80 9.00
CA ARG A 24 3.79 -8.82 10.45
C ARG A 24 3.88 -10.24 11.00
N SER A 25 3.45 -11.24 10.23
CA SER A 25 3.52 -12.61 10.69
C SER A 25 4.93 -13.18 10.59
N ILE A 26 5.85 -12.48 9.93
CA ILE A 26 7.23 -12.91 9.80
C ILE A 26 8.07 -12.06 10.74
N PRO A 27 8.65 -12.64 11.78
CA PRO A 27 9.37 -11.85 12.78
C PRO A 27 10.50 -11.04 12.15
N GLY A 28 10.53 -9.78 12.46
CA GLY A 28 11.59 -8.89 12.01
C GLY A 28 11.49 -8.39 10.59
N LEU A 29 10.54 -8.88 9.81
CA LEU A 29 10.46 -8.49 8.40
C LEU A 29 10.14 -7.00 8.22
N VAL A 30 9.18 -6.48 9.00
CA VAL A 30 8.80 -5.08 8.87
C VAL A 30 9.96 -4.17 9.29
N GLN A 31 10.68 -4.54 10.34
CA GLN A 31 11.83 -3.80 10.79
C GLN A 31 12.94 -3.81 9.73
N LEU A 32 13.18 -4.97 9.11
CA LEU A 32 14.19 -5.08 8.08
C LEU A 32 13.83 -4.18 6.90
N TYR A 33 12.59 -4.21 6.47
CA TYR A 33 12.16 -3.37 5.35
C TYR A 33 12.34 -1.89 5.69
N SER A 34 11.95 -1.50 6.91
CA SER A 34 12.09 -0.11 7.34
C SER A 34 13.56 0.31 7.35
N SER A 35 14.44 -0.59 7.75
CA SER A 35 15.88 -0.31 7.73
C SER A 35 16.41 -0.15 6.31
N LEU A 36 15.90 -0.95 5.38
CA LEU A 36 16.31 -0.82 3.98
C LEU A 36 15.86 0.50 3.39
N VAL A 37 14.65 0.94 3.74
CA VAL A 37 14.16 2.24 3.25
C VAL A 37 15.05 3.35 3.81
N ALA A 38 15.38 3.29 5.10
CA ALA A 38 16.23 4.30 5.71
C ALA A 38 17.61 4.32 5.04
N ALA A 39 18.19 3.15 4.78
CA ALA A 39 19.49 3.07 4.12
C ALA A 39 19.42 3.65 2.71
N ALA A 40 18.32 3.44 2.01
CA ALA A 40 18.15 3.96 0.66
C ALA A 40 18.12 5.48 0.62
N LEU A 41 17.75 6.10 1.75
CA LEU A 41 17.70 7.56 1.82
C LEU A 41 19.04 8.19 2.16
N GLU A 42 20.03 7.37 2.54
CA GLU A 42 21.33 7.90 2.87
C GLU A 42 22.25 7.85 1.68
N ASP A 43 23.18 8.82 1.57
CA ASP A 43 24.15 8.84 0.50
C ASP A 43 25.11 7.68 0.70
N GLY A 44 25.63 7.19 -0.38
CA GLY A 44 26.65 6.14 -0.30
C GLY A 44 26.13 4.72 -0.22
N HIS A 45 24.83 4.51 -0.41
CA HIS A 45 24.26 3.19 -0.36
C HIS A 45 23.52 2.87 -1.66
N PRO A 46 24.24 2.67 -2.77
CA PRO A 46 23.59 2.50 -4.07
C PRO A 46 22.73 1.24 -4.18
N ALA A 47 23.11 0.15 -3.53
CA ALA A 47 22.34 -1.07 -3.66
C ALA A 47 20.95 -0.97 -2.99
N PRO A 48 20.85 -0.53 -1.72
CA PRO A 48 19.53 -0.30 -1.14
C PRO A 48 18.74 0.74 -1.89
N GLN A 49 19.41 1.80 -2.39
CA GLN A 49 18.73 2.86 -3.10
C GLN A 49 18.09 2.33 -4.37
N GLU A 50 18.83 1.53 -5.14
CA GLU A 50 18.31 0.98 -6.37
C GLU A 50 17.18 -0.01 -6.09
N PHE A 51 17.33 -0.86 -5.10
CA PHE A 51 16.31 -1.84 -4.75
C PHE A 51 15.00 -1.15 -4.36
N ILE A 52 15.06 -0.17 -3.48
CA ILE A 52 13.87 0.50 -2.98
C ILE A 52 13.24 1.37 -4.08
N THR A 53 14.04 2.06 -4.88
CA THR A 53 13.51 2.88 -5.97
C THR A 53 12.75 2.01 -6.96
N THR A 54 13.32 0.87 -7.34
CA THR A 54 12.70 -0.04 -8.28
C THR A 54 11.42 -0.63 -7.68
N ARG A 55 11.46 -0.98 -6.40
CA ARG A 55 10.30 -1.52 -5.73
C ARG A 55 9.14 -0.53 -5.70
N PHE A 56 9.42 0.73 -5.32
CA PHE A 56 8.37 1.74 -5.27
C PHE A 56 7.80 2.00 -6.67
N ALA A 57 8.65 2.05 -7.69
CA ALA A 57 8.16 2.29 -9.06
C ALA A 57 7.22 1.17 -9.50
N ARG A 58 7.58 -0.08 -9.19
CA ARG A 58 6.75 -1.23 -9.55
C ARG A 58 5.42 -1.20 -8.79
N LEU A 59 5.49 -0.93 -7.49
CA LEU A 59 4.27 -0.90 -6.69
C LEU A 59 3.33 0.22 -7.14
N ARG A 60 3.87 1.39 -7.46
CA ARG A 60 3.04 2.49 -7.94
C ARG A 60 2.37 2.14 -9.26
N ARG A 61 3.10 1.49 -10.14
CA ARG A 61 2.55 1.14 -11.45
C ARG A 61 1.43 0.11 -11.32
N GLU A 62 1.67 -0.92 -10.51
CA GLU A 62 0.68 -1.96 -10.29
C GLU A 62 -0.56 -1.41 -9.60
N MET A 63 -0.37 -0.56 -8.61
CA MET A 63 -1.48 0.03 -7.88
C MET A 63 -2.27 1.00 -8.75
N ALA A 64 -1.60 1.78 -9.59
CA ALA A 64 -2.29 2.70 -10.47
C ALA A 64 -3.18 1.96 -11.46
N LEU A 65 -2.71 0.83 -11.99
CA LEU A 65 -3.53 0.02 -12.88
C LEU A 65 -4.75 -0.53 -12.15
N ARG A 66 -4.57 -0.97 -10.91
CA ARG A 66 -5.67 -1.48 -10.12
C ARG A 66 -6.71 -0.37 -9.86
N VAL A 67 -6.25 0.82 -9.51
CA VAL A 67 -7.14 1.95 -9.27
C VAL A 67 -7.94 2.25 -10.53
N SER A 68 -7.27 2.26 -11.68
CA SER A 68 -7.94 2.56 -12.93
C SER A 68 -9.04 1.54 -13.23
N ARG A 69 -8.77 0.25 -13.00
CA ARG A 69 -9.78 -0.78 -13.22
C ARG A 69 -10.96 -0.62 -12.26
N LEU A 70 -10.67 -0.25 -11.01
CA LEU A 70 -11.73 -0.06 -10.02
C LEU A 70 -12.55 1.19 -10.31
N GLN A 71 -11.96 2.18 -10.95
CA GLN A 71 -12.73 3.32 -11.42
C GLN A 71 -13.70 2.89 -12.52
N ASP A 72 -13.23 2.05 -13.43
CA ASP A 72 -14.09 1.56 -14.51
C ASP A 72 -15.24 0.74 -13.95
N ASP A 73 -15.00 0.05 -12.83
CA ASP A 73 -16.03 -0.78 -12.21
C ASP A 73 -16.92 -0.01 -11.24
N GLY A 74 -16.68 1.27 -11.09
CA GLY A 74 -17.51 2.10 -10.21
C GLY A 74 -17.21 1.95 -8.72
N VAL A 75 -16.09 1.32 -8.36
CA VAL A 75 -15.71 1.12 -6.96
C VAL A 75 -14.95 2.32 -6.42
N ILE A 76 -14.13 2.95 -7.26
CA ILE A 76 -13.38 4.14 -6.87
C ILE A 76 -13.91 5.33 -7.66
N ARG A 77 -13.96 6.46 -7.01
CA ARG A 77 -14.44 7.69 -7.63
C ARG A 77 -13.62 8.02 -8.87
N PRO A 78 -14.26 8.50 -9.93
CA PRO A 78 -13.54 8.73 -11.19
C PRO A 78 -12.75 10.03 -11.25
N ASP A 79 -12.94 10.91 -10.27
CA ASP A 79 -12.32 12.22 -10.32
C ASP A 79 -10.95 12.29 -9.64
N VAL A 80 -10.32 11.17 -9.40
CA VAL A 80 -8.97 11.16 -8.82
C VAL A 80 -8.02 10.52 -9.80
N ASP A 81 -6.76 10.99 -9.79
CA ASP A 81 -5.73 10.48 -10.68
C ASP A 81 -5.18 9.17 -10.13
N PRO A 82 -5.26 8.06 -10.88
CA PRO A 82 -4.77 6.77 -10.39
C PRO A 82 -3.32 6.78 -9.93
N ALA A 83 -2.45 7.51 -10.61
CA ALA A 83 -1.04 7.55 -10.23
C ALA A 83 -0.84 8.24 -8.88
N LEU A 84 -1.59 9.31 -8.64
CA LEU A 84 -1.48 10.02 -7.37
C LEU A 84 -2.11 9.20 -6.25
N VAL A 85 -3.20 8.52 -6.51
CA VAL A 85 -3.82 7.65 -5.53
C VAL A 85 -2.83 6.54 -5.16
N ALA A 86 -2.16 5.97 -6.17
CA ALA A 86 -1.20 4.91 -5.91
C ALA A 86 -0.10 5.36 -4.96
N ALA A 87 0.46 6.54 -5.21
CA ALA A 87 1.52 7.07 -4.36
C ALA A 87 1.03 7.30 -2.94
N LEU A 88 -0.18 7.82 -2.79
CA LEU A 88 -0.74 8.10 -1.47
C LEU A 88 -1.07 6.83 -0.69
N VAL A 89 -1.59 5.82 -1.36
CA VAL A 89 -1.92 4.57 -0.70
C VAL A 89 -0.66 3.88 -0.20
N ILE A 90 0.38 3.87 -1.03
CA ILE A 90 1.65 3.25 -0.63
C ILE A 90 2.26 4.02 0.53
N ALA A 91 2.23 5.35 0.48
CA ALA A 91 2.76 6.18 1.56
C ALA A 91 2.01 5.94 2.86
N ALA A 92 0.69 5.82 2.79
CA ALA A 92 -0.12 5.57 3.96
C ALA A 92 0.21 4.20 4.55
N SER A 93 0.35 3.19 3.71
CA SER A 93 0.66 1.85 4.18
C SER A 93 2.00 1.83 4.89
N ASP A 94 3.03 2.40 4.29
CA ASP A 94 4.37 2.40 4.88
C ASP A 94 4.42 3.25 6.14
N GLY A 95 3.80 4.41 6.12
CA GLY A 95 3.80 5.29 7.29
C GLY A 95 3.06 4.70 8.47
N LEU A 96 1.94 4.03 8.20
CA LEU A 96 1.18 3.39 9.26
C LEU A 96 1.92 2.21 9.87
N GLN A 97 2.72 1.50 9.09
CA GLN A 97 3.53 0.43 9.64
C GLN A 97 4.57 0.97 10.60
N VAL A 98 5.19 2.09 10.28
CA VAL A 98 6.16 2.72 11.17
C VAL A 98 5.47 3.14 12.47
N GLN A 99 4.30 3.73 12.38
CA GLN A 99 3.56 4.13 13.57
C GLN A 99 3.22 2.90 14.42
N TRP A 100 2.81 1.81 13.78
CA TRP A 100 2.45 0.60 14.50
C TRP A 100 3.68 -0.02 15.19
N LEU A 101 4.85 0.05 14.56
CA LEU A 101 6.06 -0.48 15.18
C LEU A 101 6.40 0.29 16.46
N LEU A 102 6.09 1.57 16.49
CA LEU A 102 6.37 2.38 17.65
C LEU A 102 5.28 2.31 18.70
N ASP A 103 4.05 2.09 18.27
CA ASP A 103 2.90 2.06 19.15
C ASP A 103 1.90 1.02 18.64
N PRO A 104 1.94 -0.20 19.16
CA PRO A 104 1.07 -1.26 18.68
C PRO A 104 -0.42 -0.99 18.85
N ASP A 105 -0.80 0.06 19.60
CA ASP A 105 -2.20 0.39 19.76
C ASP A 105 -2.74 1.19 18.57
N VAL A 106 -1.88 1.60 17.66
CA VAL A 106 -2.34 2.29 16.46
C VAL A 106 -3.18 1.32 15.64
N ASP A 107 -4.38 1.74 15.26
CA ASP A 107 -5.26 0.91 14.46
C ASP A 107 -4.85 0.99 13.00
N HIS A 108 -3.83 0.26 12.66
CA HIS A 108 -3.25 0.24 11.33
C HIS A 108 -4.27 -0.20 10.29
N GLU A 109 -5.02 -1.25 10.59
CA GLU A 109 -5.97 -1.77 9.62
C GLU A 109 -7.18 -0.84 9.46
N GLY A 110 -7.64 -0.26 10.54
CA GLY A 110 -8.75 0.69 10.47
C GLY A 110 -8.40 1.93 9.69
N ALA A 111 -7.17 2.42 9.89
CA ALA A 111 -6.73 3.60 9.15
C ALA A 111 -6.61 3.31 7.66
N LEU A 112 -6.11 2.12 7.29
CA LEU A 112 -6.04 1.75 5.87
C LEU A 112 -7.46 1.60 5.30
N ALA A 113 -8.38 1.01 6.06
CA ALA A 113 -9.74 0.84 5.58
C ALA A 113 -10.43 2.18 5.33
N MET A 114 -10.03 3.22 6.05
CA MET A 114 -10.59 4.54 5.83
C MET A 114 -10.32 5.04 4.40
N LEU A 115 -9.24 4.57 3.78
CA LEU A 115 -8.95 4.95 2.40
C LEU A 115 -10.04 4.48 1.46
N ASP A 116 -10.65 3.32 1.71
CA ASP A 116 -11.73 2.84 0.86
C ASP A 116 -12.91 3.80 0.94
N THR A 117 -13.20 4.33 2.13
CA THR A 117 -14.26 5.29 2.29
C THR A 117 -13.97 6.58 1.54
N LEU A 118 -12.73 7.06 1.64
CA LEU A 118 -12.35 8.30 1.00
C LEU A 118 -12.33 8.18 -0.52
N LEU A 119 -12.06 6.98 -1.02
CA LEU A 119 -11.97 6.77 -2.46
C LEU A 119 -13.28 6.32 -3.09
N SER A 120 -14.30 6.06 -2.29
CA SER A 120 -15.57 5.60 -2.85
C SER A 120 -16.25 6.73 -3.60
N PRO A 121 -17.12 6.41 -4.53
CA PRO A 121 -17.82 7.43 -5.29
C PRO A 121 -18.64 8.29 -4.36
N ARG A 122 -18.61 9.62 -4.55
CA ARG A 122 -19.26 10.44 -3.64
C ARG A 122 -20.67 10.47 -3.86
N GLY A 123 -21.36 10.77 -2.96
CA GLY A 123 -22.74 10.84 -3.12
C GLY A 123 -23.25 9.46 -3.09
N ALA A 124 -22.41 8.54 -3.04
CA ALA A 124 -22.86 7.19 -3.01
C ALA A 124 -23.23 6.86 -1.62
#